data_06fe5e8830003bf6d1ee4d76c47c4d62
#
_entry.id   06fe5e8830003bf6d1ee4d76c47c4d62
#
_cell.length_a   1.000
_cell.length_b   1.000
_cell.length_c   1.000
_cell.angle_alpha   90.00
_cell.angle_beta   90.00
_cell.angle_gamma   90.00
#
_symmetry.space_group_name_H-M   'P 1'
#
loop_
_entity.id
_entity.type
_entity.pdbx_description
1 polymer ?
#
loop_
_entity_poly.entity_id
_entity_poly.type
_entity_poly.pdbx_seq_one_letter_code
_entity_poly.pdbx_strand_id
1 'polypeptide(L)'
;NRIIRALNAVKTKPKLMISASAVGYYPSEAEVDEYTRTRGEGFLSDLCYAWEKEAKHCPEPTRLVITRFGVVLSPDGGAMQQMLRPLQATKIATAIGPGTQVFPWISIRDLCRAMEFFITHEETHGVYNLVAPQQISQYAFTRAMGKAYRAWTTMVAPQRIFRILYGEAASFLTAGQRVRSTRLTEAGFHFSIPNVGRLFRGTDHSTVTSLDLHRYMGLWYEIARYENRFEYGLVDVTATYTLRPDGMIRVENRGCKRNSPYDICK
;
A
#
# COMPACT_ATOMS: atom_id res chain seq x y z
N ASN A 1 12.70 -11.53 13.31
CA ASN A 1 12.40 -11.07 11.95
C ASN A 1 13.44 -11.64 10.99
N ARG A 2 12.99 -12.38 9.93
CA ARG A 2 13.88 -13.03 8.96
C ARG A 2 14.69 -11.99 8.16
N ILE A 3 14.04 -10.89 7.73
CA ILE A 3 14.69 -9.83 6.95
C ILE A 3 15.83 -9.19 7.73
N ILE A 4 15.60 -8.81 8.98
CA ILE A 4 16.63 -8.21 9.83
C ILE A 4 17.79 -9.18 10.06
N ARG A 5 17.51 -10.46 10.28
CA ARG A 5 18.57 -11.49 10.39
C ARG A 5 19.39 -11.61 9.11
N ALA A 6 18.72 -11.64 7.95
CA ALA A 6 19.39 -11.67 6.65
C ALA A 6 20.25 -10.42 6.44
N LEU A 7 19.72 -9.23 6.74
CA LEU A 7 20.48 -7.98 6.66
C LEU A 7 21.72 -7.99 7.55
N ASN A 8 21.62 -8.57 8.75
CA ASN A 8 22.78 -8.70 9.64
C ASN A 8 23.83 -9.69 9.11
N ALA A 9 23.42 -10.73 8.41
CA ALA A 9 24.30 -11.79 7.93
C ALA A 9 25.07 -11.43 6.65
N VAL A 10 24.55 -10.54 5.77
CA VAL A 10 25.20 -10.19 4.52
C VAL A 10 26.43 -9.29 4.75
N LYS A 11 27.51 -9.51 3.99
CA LYS A 11 28.74 -8.70 4.06
C LYS A 11 28.51 -7.28 3.55
N THR A 12 27.83 -7.14 2.41
CA THR A 12 27.51 -5.84 1.83
C THR A 12 26.09 -5.48 2.19
N LYS A 13 25.91 -4.46 3.03
CA LYS A 13 24.59 -3.99 3.45
C LYS A 13 23.92 -3.21 2.31
N PRO A 14 22.59 -3.35 2.11
CA PRO A 14 21.87 -2.47 1.20
C PRO A 14 21.91 -1.01 1.73
N LYS A 15 21.89 -0.06 0.82
CA LYS A 15 21.88 1.37 1.18
C LYS A 15 20.58 1.82 1.83
N LEU A 16 19.46 1.19 1.47
CA LEU A 16 18.12 1.55 1.88
C LEU A 16 17.28 0.32 2.19
N MET A 17 16.53 0.39 3.29
CA MET A 17 15.42 -0.49 3.60
C MET A 17 14.14 0.34 3.71
N ILE A 18 13.14 0.03 2.88
CA ILE A 18 11.79 0.60 3.01
C ILE A 18 10.90 -0.46 3.66
N SER A 19 10.34 -0.14 4.82
CA SER A 19 9.46 -1.04 5.56
C SER A 19 8.03 -0.54 5.49
N ALA A 20 7.13 -1.35 4.91
CA ALA A 20 5.71 -1.03 4.87
C ALA A 20 5.07 -1.12 6.26
N SER A 21 4.22 -0.16 6.57
CA SER A 21 3.33 -0.08 7.72
C SER A 21 1.98 0.50 7.26
N ALA A 22 1.09 0.83 8.15
CA ALA A 22 -0.21 1.40 7.80
C ALA A 22 -0.59 2.57 8.72
N VAL A 23 -1.44 3.47 8.20
CA VAL A 23 -2.00 4.57 8.99
C VAL A 23 -2.86 4.10 10.17
N GLY A 24 -3.26 2.82 10.19
CA GLY A 24 -3.87 2.17 11.34
C GLY A 24 -3.02 2.15 12.61
N TYR A 25 -1.76 2.56 12.54
CA TYR A 25 -0.91 2.88 13.69
C TYR A 25 -1.53 3.96 14.59
N TYR A 26 -2.19 4.95 14.00
CA TYR A 26 -2.72 6.12 14.69
C TYR A 26 -4.08 5.87 15.35
N PRO A 27 -4.45 6.70 16.37
CA PRO A 27 -5.79 6.66 16.94
C PRO A 27 -6.85 7.04 15.91
N SER A 28 -8.05 6.48 16.08
CA SER A 28 -9.22 6.83 15.28
C SER A 28 -9.68 8.26 15.59
N GLU A 29 -10.28 8.94 14.59
CA GLU A 29 -10.91 10.25 14.70
C GLU A 29 -9.98 11.44 15.00
N ALA A 30 -8.71 11.21 15.29
CA ALA A 30 -7.74 12.28 15.49
C ALA A 30 -7.18 12.81 14.17
N GLU A 31 -6.82 14.10 14.14
CA GLU A 31 -5.97 14.64 13.09
C GLU A 31 -4.52 14.40 13.46
N VAL A 32 -3.80 13.65 12.62
CA VAL A 32 -2.47 13.14 12.91
C VAL A 32 -1.53 13.26 11.71
N ASP A 33 -0.26 13.32 11.99
CA ASP A 33 0.83 13.26 11.02
C ASP A 33 2.02 12.46 11.57
N GLU A 34 3.16 12.49 10.90
CA GLU A 34 4.36 11.76 11.29
C GLU A 34 5.00 12.28 12.58
N TYR A 35 4.69 13.50 13.01
CA TYR A 35 5.16 14.09 14.28
C TYR A 35 4.29 13.68 15.47
N THR A 36 3.11 13.13 15.21
CA THR A 36 2.19 12.63 16.23
C THR A 36 2.77 11.36 16.88
N ARG A 37 3.04 11.42 18.18
CA ARG A 37 3.62 10.31 18.94
C ARG A 37 2.59 9.34 19.49
N THR A 38 1.33 9.76 19.56
CA THR A 38 0.24 8.95 20.10
C THR A 38 -0.07 7.79 19.15
N ARG A 39 -0.05 6.60 19.70
CA ARG A 39 -0.46 5.37 19.04
C ARG A 39 -1.94 5.13 19.29
N GLY A 40 -2.64 4.53 18.32
CA GLY A 40 -3.99 4.02 18.50
C GLY A 40 -4.04 2.74 19.33
N GLU A 41 -5.23 2.22 19.50
CA GLU A 41 -5.49 0.97 20.21
C GLU A 41 -6.04 -0.09 19.26
N GLY A 42 -5.97 -1.36 19.70
CA GLY A 42 -6.50 -2.50 18.98
C GLY A 42 -5.50 -3.16 18.02
N PHE A 43 -5.97 -4.26 17.44
CA PHE A 43 -5.13 -5.21 16.68
C PHE A 43 -4.26 -4.55 15.61
N LEU A 44 -4.82 -3.67 14.78
CA LEU A 44 -4.05 -3.07 13.67
C LEU A 44 -2.95 -2.14 14.17
N SER A 45 -3.24 -1.33 15.19
CA SER A 45 -2.25 -0.45 15.79
C SER A 45 -1.12 -1.25 16.45
N ASP A 46 -1.47 -2.33 17.15
CA ASP A 46 -0.49 -3.23 17.77
C ASP A 46 0.38 -3.93 16.73
N LEU A 47 -0.22 -4.37 15.63
CA LEU A 47 0.48 -5.00 14.51
C LEU A 47 1.46 -4.02 13.84
N CYS A 48 0.99 -2.81 13.52
CA CYS A 48 1.84 -1.77 12.93
C CYS A 48 3.00 -1.42 13.87
N TYR A 49 2.73 -1.25 15.15
CA TYR A 49 3.76 -1.00 16.16
C TYR A 49 4.81 -2.11 16.22
N ALA A 50 4.37 -3.37 16.24
CA ALA A 50 5.28 -4.51 16.27
C ALA A 50 6.16 -4.56 15.01
N TRP A 51 5.59 -4.31 13.82
CA TRP A 51 6.35 -4.26 12.57
C TRP A 51 7.38 -3.12 12.57
N GLU A 52 6.97 -1.91 12.96
CA GLU A 52 7.86 -0.76 13.02
C GLU A 52 8.98 -0.94 14.06
N LYS A 53 8.65 -1.54 15.21
CA LYS A 53 9.65 -1.90 16.23
C LYS A 53 10.70 -2.86 15.69
N GLU A 54 10.27 -3.89 14.96
CA GLU A 54 11.20 -4.84 14.32
C GLU A 54 12.03 -4.17 13.20
N ALA A 55 11.42 -3.32 12.38
CA ALA A 55 12.14 -2.60 11.33
C ALA A 55 13.25 -1.69 11.87
N LYS A 56 13.07 -1.13 13.08
CA LYS A 56 14.07 -0.28 13.74
C LYS A 56 15.36 -1.03 14.15
N HIS A 57 15.36 -2.37 14.12
CA HIS A 57 16.58 -3.16 14.27
C HIS A 57 17.38 -3.29 12.96
N CYS A 58 17.04 -2.48 11.94
CA CYS A 58 17.80 -2.41 10.71
C CYS A 58 19.26 -2.01 10.99
N PRO A 59 20.26 -2.81 10.54
CA PRO A 59 21.66 -2.54 10.86
C PRO A 59 22.21 -1.35 10.07
N GLU A 60 23.10 -0.60 10.68
CA GLU A 60 23.88 0.39 9.96
C GLU A 60 24.86 -0.28 8.99
N PRO A 61 25.20 0.38 7.87
CA PRO A 61 24.81 1.72 7.44
C PRO A 61 23.50 1.78 6.61
N THR A 62 22.64 0.78 6.71
CA THR A 62 21.37 0.74 5.93
C THR A 62 20.41 1.81 6.44
N ARG A 63 20.07 2.75 5.59
CA ARG A 63 19.08 3.78 5.87
C ARG A 63 17.68 3.16 5.95
N LEU A 64 16.93 3.44 7.01
CA LEU A 64 15.57 2.93 7.20
C LEU A 64 14.53 4.01 6.87
N VAL A 65 13.57 3.68 6.01
CA VAL A 65 12.34 4.43 5.78
C VAL A 65 11.16 3.55 6.12
N ILE A 66 10.30 4.00 7.03
CA ILE A 66 9.05 3.32 7.40
C ILE A 66 7.91 4.07 6.73
N THR A 67 7.07 3.37 5.96
CA THR A 67 6.01 3.96 5.18
C THR A 67 4.64 3.51 5.68
N ARG A 68 3.85 4.44 6.26
CA ARG A 68 2.48 4.18 6.73
C ARG A 68 1.50 4.46 5.61
N PHE A 69 0.96 3.41 5.03
CA PHE A 69 0.03 3.51 3.90
C PHE A 69 -1.40 3.81 4.36
N GLY A 70 -2.05 4.76 3.67
CA GLY A 70 -3.50 4.77 3.54
C GLY A 70 -3.98 3.65 2.63
N VAL A 71 -5.27 3.62 2.33
CA VAL A 71 -5.84 2.64 1.39
C VAL A 71 -5.28 2.88 0.00
N VAL A 72 -4.54 1.91 -0.52
CA VAL A 72 -3.94 2.00 -1.85
C VAL A 72 -5.01 1.72 -2.91
N LEU A 73 -5.19 2.67 -3.81
CA LEU A 73 -6.18 2.61 -4.88
C LEU A 73 -5.49 2.41 -6.23
N SER A 74 -5.83 1.29 -6.87
CA SER A 74 -5.40 0.95 -8.24
C SER A 74 -6.60 0.61 -9.09
N PRO A 75 -6.70 1.09 -10.34
CA PRO A 75 -7.74 0.68 -11.27
C PRO A 75 -7.67 -0.82 -11.60
N ASP A 76 -6.48 -1.41 -11.53
CA ASP A 76 -6.22 -2.76 -11.99
C ASP A 76 -6.35 -3.83 -10.89
N GLY A 77 -6.58 -3.42 -9.62
CA GLY A 77 -6.67 -4.39 -8.54
C GLY A 77 -6.96 -3.82 -7.15
N GLY A 78 -6.83 -4.68 -6.14
CA GLY A 78 -6.88 -4.33 -4.73
C GLY A 78 -8.23 -3.79 -4.26
N ALA A 79 -8.18 -2.84 -3.31
CA ALA A 79 -9.36 -2.29 -2.66
C ALA A 79 -10.34 -1.64 -3.64
N MET A 80 -9.84 -0.97 -4.68
CA MET A 80 -10.70 -0.30 -5.66
C MET A 80 -11.54 -1.29 -6.45
N GLN A 81 -10.97 -2.40 -6.91
CA GLN A 81 -11.74 -3.43 -7.61
C GLN A 81 -12.79 -4.08 -6.71
N GLN A 82 -12.48 -4.30 -5.43
CA GLN A 82 -13.46 -4.84 -4.49
C GLN A 82 -14.66 -3.89 -4.28
N MET A 83 -14.43 -2.58 -4.31
CA MET A 83 -15.50 -1.58 -4.27
C MET A 83 -16.26 -1.49 -5.59
N LEU A 84 -15.58 -1.66 -6.73
CA LEU A 84 -16.18 -1.54 -8.06
C LEU A 84 -17.04 -2.75 -8.45
N ARG A 85 -16.67 -3.97 -8.05
CA ARG A 85 -17.44 -5.18 -8.39
C ARG A 85 -18.93 -5.09 -8.02
N PRO A 86 -19.33 -4.80 -6.77
CA PRO A 86 -20.72 -4.65 -6.42
C PRO A 86 -21.38 -3.46 -7.12
N LEU A 87 -20.66 -2.35 -7.31
CA LEU A 87 -21.16 -1.18 -8.03
C LEU A 87 -21.47 -1.51 -9.49
N GLN A 88 -20.59 -2.22 -10.17
CA GLN A 88 -20.77 -2.62 -11.57
C GLN A 88 -21.95 -3.59 -11.73
N ALA A 89 -22.13 -4.50 -10.78
CA ALA A 89 -23.23 -5.48 -10.81
C ALA A 89 -24.60 -4.85 -10.51
N THR A 90 -24.67 -3.98 -9.50
CA THR A 90 -25.94 -3.44 -8.99
C THR A 90 -26.24 -2.03 -9.48
N LYS A 91 -25.25 -1.32 -10.02
CA LYS A 91 -25.30 0.12 -10.31
C LYS A 91 -25.59 0.99 -9.09
N ILE A 92 -25.30 0.48 -7.90
CA ILE A 92 -25.42 1.19 -6.62
C ILE A 92 -24.04 1.34 -6.01
N ALA A 93 -23.63 2.58 -5.76
CA ALA A 93 -22.42 2.86 -5.01
C ALA A 93 -22.70 2.75 -3.52
N THR A 94 -21.96 1.89 -2.81
CA THR A 94 -22.25 1.58 -1.41
C THR A 94 -21.11 2.06 -0.52
N ALA A 95 -21.41 3.06 0.33
CA ALA A 95 -20.47 3.52 1.36
C ALA A 95 -20.51 2.59 2.58
N ILE A 96 -19.33 2.35 3.14
CA ILE A 96 -19.14 1.44 4.27
C ILE A 96 -19.26 2.23 5.59
N GLY A 97 -19.95 1.67 6.59
CA GLY A 97 -20.11 2.27 7.91
C GLY A 97 -20.99 3.53 7.89
N PRO A 98 -20.79 4.50 8.79
CA PRO A 98 -21.58 5.71 8.85
C PRO A 98 -21.39 6.65 7.64
N GLY A 99 -20.32 6.45 6.87
CA GLY A 99 -19.99 7.26 5.71
C GLY A 99 -19.34 8.60 6.06
N THR A 100 -19.41 9.05 7.30
CA THR A 100 -18.82 10.33 7.76
C THR A 100 -17.34 10.22 8.11
N GLN A 101 -16.86 9.01 8.38
CA GLN A 101 -15.45 8.75 8.68
C GLN A 101 -14.57 9.17 7.52
N VAL A 102 -13.39 9.73 7.84
CA VAL A 102 -12.40 10.08 6.83
C VAL A 102 -11.82 8.81 6.21
N PHE A 103 -11.64 8.85 4.91
CA PHE A 103 -11.07 7.76 4.12
C PHE A 103 -9.63 8.12 3.70
N PRO A 104 -8.62 7.68 4.46
CA PRO A 104 -7.23 7.92 4.09
C PRO A 104 -6.84 7.02 2.92
N TRP A 105 -6.49 7.61 1.79
CA TRP A 105 -6.19 6.87 0.56
C TRP A 105 -4.95 7.43 -0.15
N ILE A 106 -4.36 6.62 -1.01
CA ILE A 106 -3.32 7.04 -1.94
C ILE A 106 -3.51 6.29 -3.27
N SER A 107 -3.18 6.94 -4.39
CA SER A 107 -3.11 6.26 -5.68
C SER A 107 -1.89 5.35 -5.75
N ILE A 108 -2.01 4.20 -6.43
CA ILE A 108 -0.86 3.33 -6.69
C ILE A 108 0.27 4.09 -7.43
N ARG A 109 -0.08 5.00 -8.31
CA ARG A 109 0.88 5.84 -9.04
C ARG A 109 1.71 6.71 -8.09
N ASP A 110 1.07 7.42 -7.16
CA ASP A 110 1.81 8.25 -6.21
C ASP A 110 2.54 7.41 -5.17
N LEU A 111 2.03 6.23 -4.82
CA LEU A 111 2.75 5.27 -3.99
C LEU A 111 4.08 4.86 -4.65
N CYS A 112 4.05 4.43 -5.92
CA CYS A 112 5.27 4.06 -6.65
C CYS A 112 6.24 5.23 -6.78
N ARG A 113 5.74 6.44 -7.07
CA ARG A 113 6.57 7.65 -7.13
C ARG A 113 7.20 8.01 -5.78
N ALA A 114 6.48 7.78 -4.68
CA ALA A 114 7.04 7.97 -3.35
C ALA A 114 8.16 6.96 -3.04
N MET A 115 8.02 5.70 -3.48
CA MET A 115 9.11 4.72 -3.38
C MET A 115 10.34 5.15 -4.16
N GLU A 116 10.16 5.59 -5.40
CA GLU A 116 11.25 6.14 -6.23
C GLU A 116 11.88 7.38 -5.58
N PHE A 117 11.06 8.26 -5.01
CA PHE A 117 11.53 9.42 -4.27
C PHE A 117 12.44 9.04 -3.11
N PHE A 118 12.07 8.05 -2.29
CA PHE A 118 12.93 7.58 -1.20
C PHE A 118 14.23 6.93 -1.69
N ILE A 119 14.24 6.31 -2.87
CA ILE A 119 15.44 5.73 -3.46
C ILE A 119 16.41 6.84 -3.90
N THR A 120 15.89 7.91 -4.50
CA THR A 120 16.70 8.98 -5.09
C THR A 120 17.10 10.08 -4.11
N HIS A 121 16.39 10.25 -2.99
CA HIS A 121 16.63 11.27 -1.96
C HIS A 121 17.24 10.62 -0.72
N GLU A 122 18.58 10.60 -0.68
CA GLU A 122 19.34 9.89 0.36
C GLU A 122 19.17 10.49 1.77
N GLU A 123 18.72 11.75 1.88
CA GLU A 123 18.43 12.44 3.14
C GLU A 123 17.13 11.94 3.82
N THR A 124 16.26 11.26 3.09
CA THR A 124 14.99 10.77 3.64
C THR A 124 15.21 9.58 4.58
N HIS A 125 14.69 9.65 5.80
CA HIS A 125 14.79 8.60 6.81
C HIS A 125 13.63 8.64 7.81
N GLY A 126 13.40 7.55 8.54
CA GLY A 126 12.36 7.46 9.57
C GLY A 126 10.97 7.22 8.99
N VAL A 127 9.92 7.78 9.58
CA VAL A 127 8.52 7.50 9.26
C VAL A 127 7.96 8.51 8.27
N TYR A 128 7.23 8.02 7.26
CA TYR A 128 6.48 8.80 6.29
C TYR A 128 5.06 8.26 6.12
N ASN A 129 4.07 9.13 6.17
CA ASN A 129 2.70 8.78 5.80
C ASN A 129 2.54 8.86 4.28
N LEU A 130 1.93 7.85 3.70
CA LEU A 130 1.62 7.80 2.27
C LEU A 130 0.11 7.89 2.07
N VAL A 131 -0.40 9.12 2.15
CA VAL A 131 -1.82 9.47 2.03
C VAL A 131 -1.97 10.68 1.12
N ALA A 132 -2.94 10.65 0.21
CA ALA A 132 -3.24 11.78 -0.67
C ALA A 132 -3.64 13.02 0.16
N PRO A 133 -3.30 14.23 -0.30
CA PRO A 133 -3.57 15.46 0.45
C PRO A 133 -5.05 15.72 0.74
N GLN A 134 -5.95 15.24 -0.13
CA GLN A 134 -7.38 15.46 0.06
C GLN A 134 -7.93 14.65 1.22
N GLN A 135 -8.38 15.33 2.25
CA GLN A 135 -9.21 14.77 3.30
C GLN A 135 -10.65 14.61 2.78
N ILE A 136 -11.14 13.38 2.67
CA ILE A 136 -12.47 13.08 2.12
C ILE A 136 -13.18 12.05 3.00
N SER A 137 -14.50 12.20 3.18
CA SER A 137 -15.29 11.19 3.87
C SER A 137 -15.52 9.96 2.99
N GLN A 138 -15.74 8.81 3.62
CA GLN A 138 -16.05 7.57 2.91
C GLN A 138 -17.26 7.72 1.98
N TYR A 139 -18.31 8.43 2.44
CA TYR A 139 -19.49 8.70 1.61
C TYR A 139 -19.17 9.57 0.40
N ALA A 140 -18.43 10.67 0.61
CA ALA A 140 -18.04 11.57 -0.48
C ALA A 140 -17.14 10.87 -1.51
N PHE A 141 -16.21 10.03 -1.04
CA PHE A 141 -15.39 9.17 -1.91
C PHE A 141 -16.25 8.22 -2.73
N THR A 142 -17.15 7.49 -2.07
CA THR A 142 -18.06 6.52 -2.72
C THR A 142 -18.98 7.21 -3.74
N ARG A 143 -19.47 8.40 -3.41
CA ARG A 143 -20.28 9.21 -4.33
C ARG A 143 -19.49 9.66 -5.56
N ALA A 144 -18.22 10.09 -5.38
CA ALA A 144 -17.35 10.46 -6.50
C ALA A 144 -17.07 9.25 -7.40
N MET A 145 -16.78 8.08 -6.80
CA MET A 145 -16.63 6.82 -7.53
C MET A 145 -17.92 6.43 -8.26
N GLY A 146 -19.06 6.49 -7.59
CA GLY A 146 -20.37 6.22 -8.20
C GLY A 146 -20.63 7.09 -9.42
N LYS A 147 -20.36 8.40 -9.33
CA LYS A 147 -20.48 9.33 -10.46
C LYS A 147 -19.56 8.94 -11.63
N ALA A 148 -18.31 8.60 -11.34
CA ALA A 148 -17.33 8.20 -12.36
C ALA A 148 -17.73 6.92 -13.09
N TYR A 149 -18.31 5.96 -12.39
CA TYR A 149 -18.73 4.67 -12.93
C TYR A 149 -20.23 4.57 -13.22
N ARG A 150 -20.91 5.70 -13.32
CA ARG A 150 -22.33 5.82 -13.70
C ARG A 150 -23.27 4.99 -12.81
N ALA A 151 -23.09 5.08 -11.51
CA ALA A 151 -24.04 4.53 -10.56
C ALA A 151 -25.34 5.33 -10.58
N TRP A 152 -26.46 4.64 -10.40
CA TRP A 152 -27.78 5.30 -10.32
C TRP A 152 -27.95 6.04 -8.99
N THR A 153 -27.39 5.49 -7.92
CA THR A 153 -27.49 6.08 -6.58
C THR A 153 -26.28 5.72 -5.72
N THR A 154 -26.14 6.47 -4.62
CA THR A 154 -25.17 6.17 -3.57
C THR A 154 -25.93 5.91 -2.26
N MET A 155 -25.67 4.77 -1.63
CA MET A 155 -26.29 4.35 -0.38
C MET A 155 -25.22 4.14 0.69
N VAL A 156 -25.64 4.19 1.94
CA VAL A 156 -24.83 3.79 3.10
C VAL A 156 -25.26 2.39 3.50
N ALA A 157 -24.33 1.45 3.51
CA ALA A 157 -24.64 0.10 4.00
C ALA A 157 -24.49 0.04 5.52
N PRO A 158 -25.45 -0.56 6.23
CA PRO A 158 -25.37 -0.75 7.65
C PRO A 158 -24.10 -1.52 8.05
N GLN A 159 -23.38 -1.03 9.04
CA GLN A 159 -22.12 -1.62 9.53
C GLN A 159 -22.28 -3.11 9.90
N ARG A 160 -23.45 -3.53 10.34
CA ARG A 160 -23.75 -4.93 10.69
C ARG A 160 -23.55 -5.90 9.51
N ILE A 161 -23.90 -5.49 8.29
CA ILE A 161 -23.73 -6.32 7.08
C ILE A 161 -22.25 -6.55 6.80
N PHE A 162 -21.42 -5.51 6.96
CA PHE A 162 -19.96 -5.63 6.76
C PHE A 162 -19.27 -6.47 7.83
N ARG A 163 -19.74 -6.40 9.10
CA ARG A 163 -19.22 -7.30 10.16
C ARG A 163 -19.48 -8.77 9.86
N ILE A 164 -20.61 -9.11 9.24
CA ILE A 164 -20.94 -10.49 8.85
C ILE A 164 -20.06 -10.95 7.68
N LEU A 165 -19.80 -10.07 6.72
CA LEU A 165 -19.04 -10.42 5.50
C LEU A 165 -17.52 -10.38 5.69
N TYR A 166 -16.99 -9.47 6.51
CA TYR A 166 -15.56 -9.20 6.65
C TYR A 166 -15.02 -9.40 8.07
N GLY A 167 -15.86 -9.81 9.02
CA GLY A 167 -15.45 -10.07 10.41
C GLY A 167 -14.81 -8.84 11.07
N GLU A 168 -13.72 -9.04 11.80
CA GLU A 168 -12.98 -7.96 12.47
C GLU A 168 -12.31 -6.98 11.50
N ALA A 169 -12.05 -7.39 10.26
CA ALA A 169 -11.49 -6.51 9.23
C ALA A 169 -12.46 -5.36 8.86
N ALA A 170 -13.76 -5.50 9.14
CA ALA A 170 -14.73 -4.43 8.94
C ALA A 170 -14.44 -3.20 9.82
N SER A 171 -13.86 -3.38 11.01
CA SER A 171 -13.50 -2.28 11.91
C SER A 171 -12.45 -1.34 11.30
N PHE A 172 -11.54 -1.84 10.47
CA PHE A 172 -10.51 -1.05 9.79
C PHE A 172 -11.09 -0.10 8.73
N LEU A 173 -12.19 -0.51 8.11
CA LEU A 173 -12.87 0.28 7.08
C LEU A 173 -13.82 1.32 7.70
N THR A 174 -14.18 1.17 8.96
CA THR A 174 -15.12 2.04 9.67
C THR A 174 -14.45 3.03 10.62
N ALA A 175 -13.20 2.77 11.02
CA ALA A 175 -12.40 3.70 11.82
C ALA A 175 -11.75 4.72 10.89
N GLY A 176 -12.26 5.93 10.85
CA GLY A 176 -11.69 7.03 10.06
C GLY A 176 -10.48 7.65 10.77
N GLN A 177 -9.41 7.91 10.04
CA GLN A 177 -8.26 8.64 10.55
C GLN A 177 -7.98 9.84 9.63
N ARG A 178 -7.82 11.03 10.23
CA ARG A 178 -7.43 12.24 9.50
C ARG A 178 -5.91 12.32 9.46
N VAL A 179 -5.32 11.62 8.52
CA VAL A 179 -3.86 11.51 8.40
C VAL A 179 -3.35 12.49 7.35
N ARG A 180 -2.27 13.20 7.67
CA ARG A 180 -1.52 14.06 6.74
C ARG A 180 -0.16 13.47 6.44
N SER A 181 0.30 13.66 5.20
CA SER A 181 1.66 13.33 4.75
C SER A 181 2.55 14.56 4.87
N THR A 182 2.74 15.06 6.10
CA THR A 182 3.43 16.32 6.36
C THR A 182 4.89 16.21 5.96
N ARG A 183 5.62 15.21 6.47
CA ARG A 183 7.05 15.04 6.19
C ARG A 183 7.35 14.77 4.71
N LEU A 184 6.48 14.03 4.03
CA LEU A 184 6.66 13.75 2.61
C LEU A 184 6.55 15.04 1.77
N THR A 185 5.60 15.91 2.13
CA THR A 185 5.43 17.23 1.49
C THR A 185 6.59 18.16 1.81
N GLU A 186 7.03 18.21 3.06
CA GLU A 186 8.19 19.01 3.51
C GLU A 186 9.49 18.59 2.83
N ALA A 187 9.63 17.28 2.55
CA ALA A 187 10.75 16.73 1.77
C ALA A 187 10.70 17.10 0.26
N GLY A 188 9.65 17.78 -0.20
CA GLY A 188 9.52 18.23 -1.60
C GLY A 188 8.78 17.26 -2.52
N PHE A 189 8.13 16.23 -1.99
CA PHE A 189 7.33 15.35 -2.82
C PHE A 189 6.03 15.99 -3.30
N HIS A 190 5.73 15.89 -4.60
CA HIS A 190 4.53 16.44 -5.22
C HIS A 190 3.61 15.31 -5.70
N PHE A 191 2.39 15.25 -5.12
CA PHE A 191 1.38 14.26 -5.52
C PHE A 191 0.86 14.55 -6.93
N SER A 192 0.85 13.55 -7.80
CA SER A 192 0.26 13.64 -9.14
C SER A 192 -1.25 13.48 -9.10
N ILE A 193 -1.77 12.73 -8.11
CA ILE A 193 -3.20 12.49 -7.89
C ILE A 193 -3.60 12.96 -6.48
N PRO A 194 -3.65 14.28 -6.24
CA PRO A 194 -3.87 14.83 -4.90
C PRO A 194 -5.33 14.74 -4.43
N ASN A 195 -6.27 14.44 -5.32
CA ASN A 195 -7.71 14.40 -5.02
C ASN A 195 -8.47 13.40 -5.89
N VAL A 196 -9.66 13.00 -5.44
CA VAL A 196 -10.50 12.02 -6.14
C VAL A 196 -10.98 12.50 -7.50
N GLY A 197 -11.07 13.80 -7.73
CA GLY A 197 -11.38 14.35 -9.05
C GLY A 197 -10.31 13.99 -10.09
N ARG A 198 -9.04 13.96 -9.70
CA ARG A 198 -7.97 13.47 -10.55
C ARG A 198 -7.91 11.94 -10.61
N LEU A 199 -8.18 11.27 -9.49
CA LEU A 199 -8.22 9.81 -9.46
C LEU A 199 -9.21 9.22 -10.47
N PHE A 200 -10.37 9.85 -10.62
CA PHE A 200 -11.44 9.38 -11.51
C PHE A 200 -11.51 10.11 -12.86
N ARG A 201 -10.64 11.09 -13.13
CA ARG A 201 -10.50 11.68 -14.46
C ARG A 201 -9.65 10.76 -15.31
N GLY A 202 -10.31 9.99 -16.19
CA GLY A 202 -9.69 9.20 -17.25
C GLY A 202 -8.36 8.56 -16.85
N THR A 203 -8.31 7.28 -16.80
CA THR A 203 -7.08 6.55 -16.57
C THR A 203 -6.06 6.98 -17.60
N ASP A 204 -5.15 7.86 -17.18
CA ASP A 204 -3.91 8.02 -17.90
C ASP A 204 -3.18 6.68 -17.77
N HIS A 205 -3.27 5.86 -18.80
CA HIS A 205 -2.56 4.59 -18.92
C HIS A 205 -1.06 4.79 -19.20
N SER A 206 -0.56 6.03 -19.11
CA SER A 206 0.87 6.26 -19.23
C SER A 206 1.58 5.59 -18.06
N THR A 207 2.29 4.54 -18.38
CA THR A 207 3.34 3.96 -17.55
C THR A 207 4.47 4.98 -17.36
N VAL A 208 5.45 4.69 -16.53
CA VAL A 208 6.68 5.49 -16.40
C VAL A 208 7.21 5.87 -17.78
N THR A 209 7.43 7.15 -18.01
CA THR A 209 7.86 7.68 -19.31
C THR A 209 9.25 7.22 -19.71
N SER A 210 10.06 6.80 -18.74
CA SER A 210 11.33 6.10 -18.96
C SER A 210 11.59 5.14 -17.81
N LEU A 211 11.84 3.89 -18.13
CA LEU A 211 12.33 2.87 -17.19
C LEU A 211 13.80 2.59 -17.55
N ASP A 212 14.71 2.84 -16.62
CA ASP A 212 16.09 2.36 -16.78
C ASP A 212 16.09 0.84 -16.64
N LEU A 213 16.00 0.16 -17.77
CA LEU A 213 15.92 -1.30 -17.82
C LEU A 213 17.15 -1.96 -17.19
N HIS A 214 18.34 -1.37 -17.30
CA HIS A 214 19.54 -1.95 -16.71
C HIS A 214 19.49 -1.92 -15.18
N ARG A 215 18.94 -0.86 -14.59
CA ARG A 215 18.73 -0.76 -13.14
C ARG A 215 17.58 -1.63 -12.64
N TYR A 216 16.62 -1.96 -13.51
CA TYR A 216 15.48 -2.81 -13.17
C TYR A 216 15.83 -4.30 -13.23
N MET A 217 16.89 -4.68 -13.96
CA MET A 217 17.32 -6.08 -14.05
C MET A 217 17.83 -6.61 -12.71
N GLY A 218 17.76 -7.92 -12.54
CA GLY A 218 18.28 -8.62 -11.37
C GLY A 218 17.21 -9.40 -10.61
N LEU A 219 17.56 -9.76 -9.40
CA LEU A 219 16.76 -10.59 -8.50
C LEU A 219 15.91 -9.71 -7.59
N TRP A 220 14.60 -9.90 -7.66
CA TRP A 220 13.61 -9.24 -6.82
C TRP A 220 13.00 -10.26 -5.86
N TYR A 221 12.85 -9.85 -4.59
CA TYR A 221 12.20 -10.64 -3.56
C TYR A 221 10.80 -10.11 -3.30
N GLU A 222 9.80 -10.99 -3.33
CA GLU A 222 8.46 -10.61 -2.93
C GLU A 222 8.38 -10.49 -1.41
N ILE A 223 8.06 -9.30 -0.93
CA ILE A 223 7.97 -9.01 0.51
C ILE A 223 6.55 -9.24 1.02
N ALA A 224 5.54 -8.95 0.19
CA ALA A 224 4.12 -9.15 0.51
C ALA A 224 3.29 -9.23 -0.76
N ARG A 225 2.25 -10.04 -0.74
CA ARG A 225 1.23 -10.12 -1.79
C ARG A 225 -0.15 -10.38 -1.19
N TYR A 226 -1.18 -10.07 -1.95
CA TYR A 226 -2.48 -10.69 -1.76
C TYR A 226 -2.45 -12.09 -2.36
N GLU A 227 -2.89 -13.12 -1.61
CA GLU A 227 -2.97 -14.47 -2.12
C GLU A 227 -3.84 -14.51 -3.38
N ASN A 228 -3.29 -15.04 -4.46
CA ASN A 228 -3.98 -15.24 -5.71
C ASN A 228 -4.01 -16.74 -6.05
N ARG A 229 -4.90 -17.11 -6.97
CA ARG A 229 -5.14 -18.52 -7.31
C ARG A 229 -3.90 -19.27 -7.82
N PHE A 230 -2.95 -18.57 -8.43
CA PHE A 230 -1.77 -19.17 -9.06
C PHE A 230 -0.60 -19.35 -8.08
N GLU A 231 -0.57 -18.54 -7.02
CA GLU A 231 0.55 -18.49 -6.07
C GLU A 231 0.14 -18.92 -4.65
N TYR A 232 -1.05 -19.52 -4.53
CA TYR A 232 -1.57 -20.01 -3.25
C TYR A 232 -0.61 -21.01 -2.60
N GLY A 233 -0.22 -20.73 -1.36
CA GLY A 233 0.68 -21.57 -0.56
C GLY A 233 2.16 -21.51 -0.95
N LEU A 234 2.56 -20.57 -1.83
CA LEU A 234 3.98 -20.30 -2.11
C LEU A 234 4.56 -19.37 -1.06
N VAL A 235 5.81 -19.59 -0.70
CA VAL A 235 6.64 -18.75 0.18
C VAL A 235 7.97 -18.49 -0.50
N ASP A 236 8.68 -17.45 -0.03
CA ASP A 236 10.00 -17.07 -0.54
C ASP A 236 9.99 -16.85 -2.07
N VAL A 237 8.94 -16.19 -2.56
CA VAL A 237 8.78 -15.94 -3.99
C VAL A 237 9.79 -14.88 -4.45
N THR A 238 10.45 -15.20 -5.55
CA THR A 238 11.41 -14.30 -6.22
C THR A 238 11.09 -14.18 -7.68
N ALA A 239 11.44 -13.03 -8.27
CA ALA A 239 11.39 -12.80 -9.71
C ALA A 239 12.77 -12.35 -10.18
N THR A 240 13.32 -13.04 -11.18
CA THR A 240 14.57 -12.62 -11.83
C THR A 240 14.26 -12.04 -13.19
N TYR A 241 14.69 -10.81 -13.41
CA TYR A 241 14.53 -10.10 -14.68
C TYR A 241 15.86 -10.06 -15.40
N THR A 242 15.87 -10.52 -16.65
CA THR A 242 17.08 -10.54 -17.50
C THR A 242 16.77 -9.90 -18.84
N LEU A 243 17.56 -8.89 -19.22
CA LEU A 243 17.46 -8.26 -20.53
C LEU A 243 18.11 -9.18 -21.58
N ARG A 244 17.33 -9.55 -22.59
CA ARG A 244 17.79 -10.39 -23.71
C ARG A 244 18.43 -9.54 -24.80
N PRO A 245 19.29 -10.15 -25.65
CA PRO A 245 19.92 -9.44 -26.81
C PRO A 245 18.88 -8.87 -27.80
N ASP A 246 17.67 -9.44 -27.85
CA ASP A 246 16.55 -8.97 -28.69
C ASP A 246 15.80 -7.77 -28.09
N GLY A 247 16.23 -7.25 -26.93
CA GLY A 247 15.60 -6.15 -26.22
C GLY A 247 14.38 -6.56 -25.38
N MET A 248 13.98 -7.84 -25.41
CA MET A 248 12.90 -8.36 -24.55
C MET A 248 13.43 -8.70 -23.16
N ILE A 249 12.54 -8.63 -22.17
CA ILE A 249 12.84 -9.00 -20.79
C ILE A 249 12.38 -10.43 -20.55
N ARG A 250 13.29 -11.28 -20.12
CA ARG A 250 12.96 -12.60 -19.58
C ARG A 250 12.67 -12.46 -18.09
N VAL A 251 11.52 -13.02 -17.65
CA VAL A 251 11.13 -13.05 -16.24
C VAL A 251 11.07 -14.50 -15.80
N GLU A 252 11.81 -14.82 -14.76
CA GLU A 252 11.80 -16.14 -14.11
C GLU A 252 11.29 -15.98 -12.68
N ASN A 253 10.08 -16.51 -12.41
CA ASN A 253 9.50 -16.54 -11.08
C ASN A 253 9.83 -17.86 -10.40
N ARG A 254 10.23 -17.81 -9.13
CA ARG A 254 10.47 -19.00 -8.28
C ARG A 254 9.74 -18.81 -6.95
N GLY A 255 9.22 -19.91 -6.40
CA GLY A 255 8.57 -19.92 -5.09
C GLY A 255 8.62 -21.30 -4.48
N CYS A 256 8.62 -21.37 -3.13
CA CYS A 256 8.67 -22.61 -2.38
C CYS A 256 7.28 -22.93 -1.79
N LYS A 257 6.85 -24.20 -1.82
CA LYS A 257 5.62 -24.63 -1.14
C LYS A 257 5.85 -24.78 0.37
N ARG A 258 4.94 -24.23 1.18
CA ARG A 258 5.04 -24.12 2.64
C ARG A 258 5.10 -25.45 3.41
N ASN A 259 4.76 -26.59 2.81
CA ASN A 259 4.59 -27.88 3.49
C ASN A 259 5.46 -29.02 2.91
N SER A 260 6.60 -28.72 2.32
CA SER A 260 7.54 -29.75 1.94
C SER A 260 8.63 -29.87 3.01
N PRO A 261 8.90 -31.05 3.58
CA PRO A 261 10.06 -31.26 4.46
C PRO A 261 11.40 -31.11 3.71
N TYR A 262 11.35 -31.03 2.38
CA TYR A 262 12.44 -30.63 1.50
C TYR A 262 11.96 -29.43 0.73
N ASP A 263 12.48 -28.23 1.01
CA ASP A 263 12.18 -26.99 0.29
C ASP A 263 12.48 -27.16 -1.21
N ILE A 264 11.52 -27.72 -1.96
CA ILE A 264 11.61 -27.81 -3.41
C ILE A 264 11.14 -26.48 -3.97
N CYS A 265 12.07 -25.56 -4.12
CA CYS A 265 11.84 -24.34 -4.90
C CYS A 265 11.79 -24.71 -6.39
N LYS A 266 10.68 -24.42 -7.06
CA LYS A 266 10.51 -24.55 -8.52
C LYS A 266 10.50 -23.18 -9.17
#